data_cefb4562595f3504fc664ab28e456504
#
_entry.id   cefb4562595f3504fc664ab28e456504
#
_cell.length_a   1.000
_cell.length_b   1.000
_cell.length_c   1.000
_cell.angle_alpha   90.00
_cell.angle_beta   90.00
_cell.angle_gamma   90.00
#
_symmetry.space_group_name_H-M   'P 1'
#
loop_
_entity.id
_entity.type
_entity.pdbx_description
1 polymer ?
#
loop_
_entity_poly.entity_id
_entity_poly.type
_entity_poly.pdbx_seq_one_letter_code
_entity_poly.pdbx_strand_id
1 'polypeptide(L)'
;MKKIISTLFFASLIVYSCNKTKTDTPKNSVHFIEKDTAQVQKEPSTSGKQVSDFVSNQYEIQYETEGDLNHDGFPDKALVLRKKDDTLAQRTMIVLLKNPDKTYRLFKSSETVFPDEYNESGYKIHDPEDISIEKGTLNINLYDIGPYGNRFSKFKYMNDNLILTYIETYNMGAGSHSALYYEPMKGKVTLETVNTMEEAMPSETKKVQVKKERFLFENVSPDDVVTNVYNAVE
;
A
#
# COMPACT_ATOMS: atom_id res chain seq x y z
N MET A 1 29.80 23.54 43.83
CA MET A 1 31.14 24.14 43.57
C MET A 1 31.45 24.09 42.09
N LYS A 2 31.66 25.32 41.54
CA LYS A 2 32.45 25.73 40.32
C LYS A 2 32.34 24.88 39.05
N LYS A 3 31.60 25.37 38.10
CA LYS A 3 31.89 26.02 36.77
C LYS A 3 33.25 25.70 36.16
N ILE A 4 33.30 25.24 34.91
CA ILE A 4 34.19 25.80 33.88
C ILE A 4 33.50 25.65 32.53
N ILE A 5 33.30 26.79 31.85
CA ILE A 5 32.91 27.03 30.46
C ILE A 5 34.21 27.07 29.65
N SER A 6 34.24 26.44 28.51
CA SER A 6 35.29 26.71 27.51
C SER A 6 34.67 26.84 26.11
N THR A 7 34.63 28.09 25.68
CA THR A 7 34.25 28.57 24.36
C THR A 7 35.49 28.56 23.48
N LEU A 8 35.46 27.92 22.32
CA LEU A 8 36.48 28.13 21.30
C LEU A 8 35.82 28.65 20.01
N PHE A 9 36.14 29.90 19.72
CA PHE A 9 35.92 30.61 18.49
C PHE A 9 36.97 30.14 17.45
N PHE A 10 36.54 29.80 16.23
CA PHE A 10 37.45 29.78 15.10
C PHE A 10 36.89 30.65 13.95
N ALA A 11 37.68 31.65 13.64
CA ALA A 11 37.37 32.67 12.65
C ALA A 11 37.72 32.19 11.25
N SER A 12 36.87 32.56 10.32
CA SER A 12 36.97 32.36 8.88
C SER A 12 38.00 33.31 8.23
N LEU A 13 38.76 32.80 7.31
CA LEU A 13 39.52 33.60 6.35
C LEU A 13 39.00 33.36 4.93
N ILE A 14 38.42 34.44 4.40
CA ILE A 14 38.01 34.55 3.01
C ILE A 14 39.22 35.02 2.22
N VAL A 15 39.64 34.31 1.18
CA VAL A 15 40.61 34.80 0.17
C VAL A 15 39.88 34.98 -1.17
N TYR A 16 39.68 36.23 -1.52
CA TYR A 16 39.34 36.65 -2.88
C TYR A 16 40.64 36.61 -3.71
N SER A 17 40.59 35.97 -4.87
CA SER A 17 41.59 36.19 -5.93
C SER A 17 40.87 36.37 -7.26
N CYS A 18 40.84 37.64 -7.70
CA CYS A 18 40.59 38.01 -9.09
C CYS A 18 41.88 37.92 -9.87
N ASN A 19 41.89 37.29 -11.03
CA ASN A 19 42.80 37.68 -12.10
C ASN A 19 42.14 37.67 -13.47
N LYS A 20 42.34 38.78 -14.15
CA LYS A 20 41.84 39.13 -15.49
C LYS A 20 42.88 38.81 -16.58
N THR A 21 42.35 38.56 -17.79
CA THR A 21 42.88 38.80 -19.17
C THR A 21 43.80 37.73 -19.75
N LYS A 22 43.53 37.21 -20.97
CA LYS A 22 43.43 37.83 -22.28
C LYS A 22 42.92 36.83 -23.36
N THR A 23 42.19 37.33 -24.31
CA THR A 23 41.86 36.95 -25.67
C THR A 23 42.81 36.01 -26.39
N ASP A 24 42.25 34.96 -27.05
CA ASP A 24 42.48 34.68 -28.48
C ASP A 24 41.51 33.59 -28.99
N THR A 25 40.92 33.84 -30.15
CA THR A 25 39.92 33.10 -30.95
C THR A 25 40.65 32.26 -32.01
N PRO A 26 40.00 31.34 -32.79
CA PRO A 26 39.07 30.23 -32.50
C PRO A 26 39.61 28.90 -33.03
N LYS A 27 39.22 27.79 -32.42
CA LYS A 27 39.24 26.48 -33.10
C LYS A 27 37.88 25.80 -32.92
N ASN A 28 37.22 25.53 -34.04
CA ASN A 28 36.06 24.70 -34.21
C ASN A 28 36.26 23.34 -33.50
N SER A 29 35.60 23.16 -32.37
CA SER A 29 35.30 21.86 -31.84
C SER A 29 33.79 21.65 -31.91
N VAL A 30 33.38 20.73 -32.74
CA VAL A 30 32.01 20.23 -32.82
C VAL A 30 31.68 19.67 -31.44
N HIS A 31 30.92 20.46 -30.65
CA HIS A 31 30.33 19.95 -29.41
C HIS A 31 29.17 19.06 -29.84
N PHE A 32 29.36 17.76 -29.71
CA PHE A 32 28.23 16.83 -29.60
C PHE A 32 27.44 17.27 -28.35
N ILE A 33 26.32 17.90 -28.58
CA ILE A 33 25.29 18.03 -27.55
C ILE A 33 24.77 16.63 -27.33
N GLU A 34 25.26 15.94 -26.29
CA GLU A 34 24.52 14.84 -25.69
C GLU A 34 23.14 15.41 -25.31
N LYS A 35 22.18 15.01 -26.07
CA LYS A 35 20.78 15.29 -25.80
C LYS A 35 20.46 14.46 -24.53
N ASP A 36 20.63 15.11 -23.39
CA ASP A 36 20.13 14.59 -22.12
C ASP A 36 18.63 14.38 -22.32
N THR A 37 18.28 13.13 -22.59
CA THR A 37 16.88 12.73 -22.70
C THR A 37 16.36 12.68 -21.28
N ALA A 38 16.05 13.85 -20.72
CA ALA A 38 15.24 13.91 -19.50
C ALA A 38 14.02 13.06 -19.77
N GLN A 39 13.92 11.92 -19.10
CA GLN A 39 12.72 11.10 -19.15
C GLN A 39 11.59 11.96 -18.62
N VAL A 40 10.71 12.38 -19.53
CA VAL A 40 9.48 13.07 -19.17
C VAL A 40 8.73 12.13 -18.23
N GLN A 41 8.67 12.49 -16.96
CA GLN A 41 7.86 11.77 -15.97
C GLN A 41 6.42 11.86 -16.45
N LYS A 42 5.87 10.73 -16.87
CA LYS A 42 4.46 10.63 -17.24
C LYS A 42 3.66 10.67 -15.94
N GLU A 43 2.98 11.78 -15.68
CA GLU A 43 2.01 11.88 -14.59
C GLU A 43 0.86 10.89 -14.84
N PRO A 44 0.37 10.19 -13.80
CA PRO A 44 -0.76 9.28 -13.93
C PRO A 44 -2.00 10.02 -14.42
N SER A 45 -2.66 9.49 -15.43
CA SER A 45 -3.91 10.06 -15.93
C SER A 45 -5.09 9.71 -15.01
N THR A 46 -6.08 10.59 -14.95
CA THR A 46 -7.37 10.29 -14.29
C THR A 46 -8.37 9.59 -15.20
N SER A 47 -8.09 9.54 -16.53
CA SER A 47 -8.88 8.82 -17.53
C SER A 47 -7.98 8.29 -18.63
N GLY A 48 -8.29 7.14 -19.23
CA GLY A 48 -7.46 6.52 -20.26
C GLY A 48 -8.16 5.39 -20.99
N LYS A 49 -7.56 4.93 -22.10
CA LYS A 49 -8.07 3.81 -22.88
C LYS A 49 -7.53 2.46 -22.41
N GLN A 50 -6.38 2.48 -21.77
CA GLN A 50 -5.67 1.28 -21.33
C GLN A 50 -5.05 1.49 -19.94
N VAL A 51 -4.80 0.41 -19.25
CA VAL A 51 -4.26 0.39 -17.88
C VAL A 51 -2.95 1.17 -17.76
N SER A 52 -2.07 1.05 -18.75
CA SER A 52 -0.79 1.76 -18.79
C SER A 52 -0.91 3.28 -18.80
N ASP A 53 -2.09 3.84 -19.08
CA ASP A 53 -2.32 5.29 -19.00
C ASP A 53 -2.32 5.80 -17.56
N PHE A 54 -2.60 4.92 -16.59
CA PHE A 54 -2.70 5.20 -15.16
C PHE A 54 -1.43 4.84 -14.39
N VAL A 55 -0.44 4.24 -15.03
CA VAL A 55 0.79 3.78 -14.37
C VAL A 55 1.96 4.65 -14.84
N SER A 56 2.60 5.34 -13.90
CA SER A 56 3.79 6.13 -14.23
C SER A 56 4.98 5.22 -14.54
N ASN A 57 5.97 5.75 -15.26
CA ASN A 57 7.15 4.99 -15.70
C ASN A 57 8.00 4.43 -14.52
N GLN A 58 7.84 4.99 -13.32
CA GLN A 58 8.55 4.58 -12.12
C GLN A 58 7.96 3.32 -11.48
N TYR A 59 6.72 2.94 -11.86
CA TYR A 59 6.01 1.81 -11.29
C TYR A 59 5.85 0.67 -12.30
N GLU A 60 5.69 -0.52 -11.77
CA GLU A 60 5.24 -1.71 -12.50
C GLU A 60 3.96 -2.27 -11.86
N ILE A 61 3.17 -2.96 -12.63
CA ILE A 61 1.99 -3.67 -12.15
C ILE A 61 2.47 -4.99 -11.55
N GLN A 62 2.29 -5.15 -10.23
CA GLN A 62 2.64 -6.38 -9.53
C GLN A 62 1.48 -7.37 -9.57
N TYR A 63 0.26 -6.89 -9.32
CA TYR A 63 -0.97 -7.68 -9.40
C TYR A 63 -2.04 -6.90 -10.18
N GLU A 64 -2.86 -7.64 -10.95
CA GLU A 64 -4.01 -7.10 -11.67
C GLU A 64 -5.16 -8.09 -11.57
N THR A 65 -6.38 -7.57 -11.35
CA THR A 65 -7.61 -8.35 -11.43
C THR A 65 -8.69 -7.57 -12.15
N GLU A 66 -9.67 -8.29 -12.72
CA GLU A 66 -10.79 -7.73 -13.46
C GLU A 66 -12.12 -8.32 -12.99
N GLY A 67 -13.16 -7.50 -12.89
CA GLY A 67 -14.52 -7.91 -12.55
C GLY A 67 -15.46 -6.72 -12.43
N ASP A 68 -16.76 -6.95 -12.51
CA ASP A 68 -17.80 -5.91 -12.36
C ASP A 68 -17.96 -5.56 -10.88
N LEU A 69 -17.33 -4.47 -10.45
CA LEU A 69 -17.30 -4.03 -9.05
C LEU A 69 -18.52 -3.20 -8.68
N ASN A 70 -18.98 -2.35 -9.60
CA ASN A 70 -20.06 -1.40 -9.36
C ASN A 70 -21.44 -1.88 -9.87
N HIS A 71 -21.49 -3.09 -10.46
CA HIS A 71 -22.69 -3.73 -11.03
C HIS A 71 -23.30 -2.98 -12.23
N ASP A 72 -22.47 -2.32 -13.05
CA ASP A 72 -22.91 -1.64 -14.27
C ASP A 72 -22.79 -2.52 -15.54
N GLY A 73 -22.27 -3.74 -15.41
CA GLY A 73 -22.10 -4.71 -16.47
C GLY A 73 -20.79 -4.55 -17.26
N PHE A 74 -19.92 -3.62 -16.87
CA PHE A 74 -18.60 -3.45 -17.46
C PHE A 74 -17.51 -3.94 -16.49
N PRO A 75 -16.50 -4.67 -16.96
CA PRO A 75 -15.45 -5.19 -16.08
C PRO A 75 -14.48 -4.07 -15.65
N ASP A 76 -14.48 -3.78 -14.36
CA ASP A 76 -13.55 -2.86 -13.69
C ASP A 76 -12.22 -3.54 -13.42
N LYS A 77 -11.19 -2.77 -13.03
CA LYS A 77 -9.87 -3.30 -12.71
C LYS A 77 -9.37 -2.81 -11.37
N ALA A 78 -8.65 -3.68 -10.67
CA ALA A 78 -7.85 -3.31 -9.52
C ALA A 78 -6.39 -3.72 -9.76
N LEU A 79 -5.47 -2.84 -9.42
CA LEU A 79 -4.03 -2.98 -9.67
C LEU A 79 -3.25 -2.72 -8.40
N VAL A 80 -2.25 -3.54 -8.13
CA VAL A 80 -1.21 -3.25 -7.14
C VAL A 80 0.04 -2.81 -7.89
N LEU A 81 0.51 -1.62 -7.58
CA LEU A 81 1.67 -0.99 -8.20
C LEU A 81 2.86 -1.04 -7.25
N ARG A 82 4.00 -1.49 -7.76
CA ARG A 82 5.28 -1.52 -7.06
C ARG A 82 6.26 -0.58 -7.74
N LYS A 83 7.06 0.13 -6.95
CA LYS A 83 8.13 0.98 -7.47
C LYS A 83 9.27 0.11 -8.02
N LYS A 84 9.75 0.39 -9.24
CA LYS A 84 10.73 -0.46 -9.95
C LYS A 84 12.09 -0.52 -9.27
N ASP A 85 12.55 0.61 -8.79
CA ASP A 85 13.92 0.77 -8.28
C ASP A 85 13.99 0.75 -6.74
N ASP A 86 12.86 0.46 -6.07
CA ASP A 86 12.77 0.48 -4.62
C ASP A 86 11.69 -0.51 -4.13
N THR A 87 12.09 -1.73 -3.87
CA THR A 87 11.18 -2.80 -3.42
C THR A 87 10.72 -2.65 -1.97
N LEU A 88 11.35 -1.76 -1.19
CA LEU A 88 10.93 -1.43 0.17
C LEU A 88 9.96 -0.24 0.20
N ALA A 89 9.77 0.46 -0.95
CA ALA A 89 8.80 1.53 -1.03
C ALA A 89 7.37 0.98 -0.90
N GLN A 90 6.55 1.76 -0.21
CA GLN A 90 5.12 1.49 -0.06
C GLN A 90 4.46 1.25 -1.42
N ARG A 91 3.63 0.23 -1.49
CA ARG A 91 2.86 -0.13 -2.69
C ARG A 91 1.60 0.71 -2.78
N THR A 92 1.21 1.04 -4.00
CA THR A 92 -0.03 1.77 -4.28
C THR A 92 -1.03 0.82 -4.90
N MET A 93 -2.26 0.78 -4.37
CA MET A 93 -3.35 0.06 -5.02
C MET A 93 -4.32 1.06 -5.65
N ILE A 94 -4.63 0.86 -6.95
CA ILE A 94 -5.59 1.70 -7.68
C ILE A 94 -6.76 0.86 -8.18
N VAL A 95 -7.93 1.48 -8.23
CA VAL A 95 -9.15 0.89 -8.79
C VAL A 95 -9.63 1.76 -9.94
N LEU A 96 -9.84 1.14 -11.09
CA LEU A 96 -10.28 1.76 -12.32
C LEU A 96 -11.69 1.27 -12.65
N LEU A 97 -12.63 2.19 -12.87
CA LEU A 97 -13.95 1.83 -13.37
C LEU A 97 -14.01 1.99 -14.89
N LYS A 98 -14.61 1.01 -15.56
CA LYS A 98 -14.77 1.00 -17.00
C LYS A 98 -16.04 1.73 -17.40
N ASN A 99 -15.92 2.63 -18.35
CA ASN A 99 -17.04 3.38 -18.92
C ASN A 99 -17.67 2.61 -20.11
N PRO A 100 -18.95 2.95 -20.49
CA PRO A 100 -19.61 2.35 -21.66
C PRO A 100 -18.87 2.55 -22.98
N ASP A 101 -18.07 3.62 -23.11
CA ASP A 101 -17.24 3.92 -24.29
C ASP A 101 -15.93 3.10 -24.32
N LYS A 102 -15.77 2.15 -23.39
CA LYS A 102 -14.61 1.28 -23.18
C LYS A 102 -13.34 1.98 -22.67
N THR A 103 -13.43 3.24 -22.27
CA THR A 103 -12.37 3.92 -21.52
C THR A 103 -12.43 3.54 -20.05
N TYR A 104 -11.34 3.81 -19.31
CA TYR A 104 -11.28 3.69 -17.86
C TYR A 104 -11.20 5.08 -17.21
N ARG A 105 -11.72 5.19 -16.00
CA ARG A 105 -11.49 6.32 -15.10
C ARG A 105 -10.88 5.84 -13.79
N LEU A 106 -9.93 6.59 -13.24
CA LEU A 106 -9.43 6.34 -11.90
C LEU A 106 -10.58 6.59 -10.90
N PHE A 107 -10.92 5.55 -10.16
CA PHE A 107 -11.98 5.63 -9.16
C PHE A 107 -11.41 5.85 -7.76
N LYS A 108 -10.47 5.02 -7.35
CA LYS A 108 -9.84 5.08 -6.04
C LYS A 108 -8.35 4.78 -6.14
N SER A 109 -7.59 5.38 -5.21
CA SER A 109 -6.17 5.09 -5.00
C SER A 109 -5.90 5.03 -3.50
N SER A 110 -5.06 4.10 -3.07
CA SER A 110 -4.65 3.95 -1.67
C SER A 110 -3.20 3.49 -1.59
N GLU A 111 -2.48 4.07 -0.65
CA GLU A 111 -1.12 3.66 -0.28
C GLU A 111 -1.09 2.87 1.04
N THR A 112 -2.26 2.66 1.67
CA THR A 112 -2.38 2.02 2.99
C THR A 112 -3.16 0.73 3.00
N VAL A 113 -3.96 0.47 1.94
CA VAL A 113 -4.86 -0.69 1.87
C VAL A 113 -4.10 -2.00 1.62
N PHE A 114 -2.96 -1.90 0.94
CA PHE A 114 -2.06 -3.02 0.65
C PHE A 114 -0.75 -2.81 1.41
N PRO A 115 -0.27 -3.79 2.20
CA PRO A 115 0.92 -3.60 3.04
C PRO A 115 2.20 -3.53 2.22
N ASP A 116 3.31 -3.20 2.86
CA ASP A 116 4.64 -3.34 2.27
C ASP A 116 4.92 -4.79 1.89
N GLU A 117 5.70 -5.02 0.84
CA GLU A 117 6.06 -6.38 0.40
C GLU A 117 7.08 -7.02 1.35
N TYR A 118 7.99 -6.20 1.87
CA TYR A 118 9.09 -6.63 2.74
C TYR A 118 9.09 -5.82 4.03
N ASN A 119 9.50 -6.45 5.11
CA ASN A 119 9.76 -5.75 6.37
C ASN A 119 11.11 -5.00 6.32
N GLU A 120 11.40 -4.21 7.36
CA GLU A 120 12.65 -3.43 7.48
C GLU A 120 13.94 -4.28 7.37
N SER A 121 13.85 -5.59 7.65
CA SER A 121 14.95 -6.54 7.53
C SER A 121 15.05 -7.17 6.14
N GLY A 122 14.17 -6.79 5.19
CA GLY A 122 14.14 -7.29 3.83
C GLY A 122 13.51 -8.67 3.66
N TYR A 123 12.75 -9.15 4.66
CA TYR A 123 12.00 -10.40 4.54
C TYR A 123 10.60 -10.11 4.00
N LYS A 124 10.14 -10.91 3.04
CA LYS A 124 8.78 -10.87 2.51
C LYS A 124 7.78 -11.15 3.63
N ILE A 125 6.72 -10.32 3.72
CA ILE A 125 5.73 -10.41 4.80
C ILE A 125 4.68 -11.48 4.49
N HIS A 126 4.13 -11.46 3.27
CA HIS A 126 3.10 -12.39 2.82
C HIS A 126 3.48 -13.08 1.51
N ASP A 127 3.19 -14.40 1.41
CA ASP A 127 3.35 -15.19 0.18
C ASP A 127 2.48 -16.47 0.26
N PRO A 128 1.53 -16.70 -0.66
CA PRO A 128 1.16 -15.80 -1.73
C PRO A 128 0.33 -14.59 -1.28
N GLU A 129 0.26 -13.59 -2.17
CA GLU A 129 -0.67 -12.49 -2.11
C GLU A 129 -1.62 -12.61 -3.31
N ASP A 130 -2.90 -12.35 -3.12
CA ASP A 130 -3.92 -12.47 -4.15
C ASP A 130 -4.93 -11.33 -4.07
N ILE A 131 -5.36 -10.83 -5.22
CA ILE A 131 -6.46 -9.88 -5.34
C ILE A 131 -7.49 -10.41 -6.35
N SER A 132 -8.77 -10.27 -6.03
CA SER A 132 -9.84 -10.63 -6.97
C SER A 132 -11.03 -9.66 -6.89
N ILE A 133 -11.76 -9.52 -8.01
CA ILE A 133 -13.06 -8.86 -8.03
C ILE A 133 -14.10 -9.91 -8.36
N GLU A 134 -14.92 -10.28 -7.37
CA GLU A 134 -15.93 -11.30 -7.49
C GLU A 134 -17.27 -10.82 -6.94
N LYS A 135 -18.32 -10.93 -7.75
CA LYS A 135 -19.69 -10.58 -7.34
C LYS A 135 -19.78 -9.19 -6.69
N GLY A 136 -19.14 -8.17 -7.29
CA GLY A 136 -19.13 -6.80 -6.80
C GLY A 136 -18.33 -6.57 -5.51
N THR A 137 -17.38 -7.47 -5.24
CA THR A 137 -16.51 -7.38 -4.06
C THR A 137 -15.06 -7.45 -4.51
N LEU A 138 -14.26 -6.48 -4.12
CA LEU A 138 -12.81 -6.54 -4.20
C LEU A 138 -12.30 -7.28 -2.96
N ASN A 139 -11.63 -8.40 -3.18
CA ASN A 139 -10.99 -9.20 -2.16
C ASN A 139 -9.47 -8.97 -2.21
N ILE A 140 -8.86 -8.86 -1.04
CA ILE A 140 -7.41 -8.81 -0.86
C ILE A 140 -7.07 -9.93 0.12
N ASN A 141 -6.33 -10.93 -0.34
CA ASN A 141 -5.98 -12.12 0.41
C ASN A 141 -4.45 -12.17 0.58
N LEU A 142 -4.00 -12.09 1.81
CA LEU A 142 -2.60 -12.11 2.19
C LEU A 142 -2.35 -13.32 3.08
N TYR A 143 -1.43 -14.18 2.66
CA TYR A 143 -1.11 -15.42 3.36
C TYR A 143 0.22 -15.27 4.11
N ASP A 144 0.25 -15.82 5.31
CA ASP A 144 1.39 -15.72 6.22
C ASP A 144 2.61 -16.52 5.75
N ILE A 145 3.80 -15.94 5.93
CA ILE A 145 5.11 -16.63 5.83
C ILE A 145 5.71 -16.78 7.23
N GLY A 146 4.95 -16.84 8.28
CA GLY A 146 5.49 -16.98 9.62
C GLY A 146 4.65 -16.25 10.67
N PRO A 147 5.19 -15.28 11.44
CA PRO A 147 4.49 -14.72 12.60
C PRO A 147 3.40 -13.69 12.24
N TYR A 148 3.26 -13.30 10.98
CA TYR A 148 2.37 -12.18 10.58
C TYR A 148 0.90 -12.57 10.52
N GLY A 149 0.60 -13.83 10.22
CA GLY A 149 -0.77 -14.36 10.11
C GLY A 149 -1.47 -13.99 8.78
N ASN A 150 -2.40 -14.86 8.36
CA ASN A 150 -3.22 -14.61 7.19
C ASN A 150 -4.17 -13.43 7.45
N ARG A 151 -4.41 -12.61 6.42
CA ARG A 151 -5.38 -11.53 6.47
C ARG A 151 -6.16 -11.46 5.16
N PHE A 152 -7.48 -11.47 5.29
CA PHE A 152 -8.43 -11.35 4.17
C PHE A 152 -9.31 -10.12 4.38
N SER A 153 -9.31 -9.22 3.40
CA SER A 153 -10.08 -7.99 3.43
C SER A 153 -11.05 -7.92 2.27
N LYS A 154 -12.29 -7.47 2.52
CA LYS A 154 -13.33 -7.37 1.50
C LYS A 154 -13.87 -5.95 1.42
N PHE A 155 -13.81 -5.37 0.23
CA PHE A 155 -14.32 -4.06 -0.08
C PHE A 155 -15.49 -4.14 -1.04
N LYS A 156 -16.52 -3.31 -0.82
CA LYS A 156 -17.70 -3.20 -1.70
C LYS A 156 -17.90 -1.78 -2.19
N TYR A 157 -18.32 -1.68 -3.45
CA TYR A 157 -18.81 -0.43 -4.01
C TYR A 157 -20.15 -0.06 -3.38
N MET A 158 -20.25 1.12 -2.77
CA MET A 158 -21.45 1.61 -2.09
C MET A 158 -21.53 3.14 -2.19
N ASN A 159 -22.50 3.67 -2.95
CA ASN A 159 -22.73 5.11 -3.08
C ASN A 159 -21.44 5.89 -3.45
N ASP A 160 -20.82 5.53 -4.59
CA ASP A 160 -19.57 6.10 -5.10
C ASP A 160 -18.37 6.02 -4.14
N ASN A 161 -18.39 5.08 -3.23
CA ASN A 161 -17.27 4.78 -2.36
C ASN A 161 -16.93 3.29 -2.41
N LEU A 162 -15.69 2.97 -2.15
CA LEU A 162 -15.24 1.61 -1.90
C LEU A 162 -14.99 1.45 -0.40
N ILE A 163 -15.80 0.59 0.23
CA ILE A 163 -15.90 0.52 1.69
C ILE A 163 -15.48 -0.86 2.17
N LEU A 164 -14.63 -0.89 3.21
CA LEU A 164 -14.26 -2.10 3.92
C LEU A 164 -15.50 -2.68 4.63
N THR A 165 -15.91 -3.88 4.25
CA THR A 165 -17.10 -4.55 4.79
C THR A 165 -16.77 -5.75 5.67
N TYR A 166 -15.55 -6.29 5.53
CA TYR A 166 -15.15 -7.49 6.25
C TYR A 166 -13.63 -7.58 6.34
N ILE A 167 -13.14 -7.99 7.51
CA ILE A 167 -11.75 -8.45 7.72
C ILE A 167 -11.81 -9.80 8.44
N GLU A 168 -10.92 -10.68 8.04
CA GLU A 168 -10.64 -11.94 8.69
C GLU A 168 -9.13 -12.08 8.88
N THR A 169 -8.71 -12.53 10.07
CA THR A 169 -7.33 -12.94 10.32
C THR A 169 -7.31 -14.37 10.83
N TYR A 170 -6.23 -15.07 10.53
CA TYR A 170 -5.99 -16.39 11.05
C TYR A 170 -4.51 -16.55 11.39
N ASN A 171 -4.22 -16.79 12.66
CA ASN A 171 -2.87 -16.89 13.18
C ASN A 171 -2.63 -18.27 13.79
N MET A 172 -1.49 -18.88 13.50
CA MET A 172 -1.03 -20.14 14.07
C MET A 172 0.15 -19.86 15.00
N GLY A 173 -0.14 -19.80 16.31
CA GLY A 173 0.88 -19.66 17.35
C GLY A 173 1.34 -21.01 17.91
N ALA A 174 2.43 -21.00 18.68
CA ALA A 174 2.87 -22.16 19.43
C ALA A 174 1.88 -22.41 20.58
N GLY A 175 1.07 -23.46 20.43
CA GLY A 175 0.09 -23.88 21.44
C GLY A 175 -1.32 -23.33 21.25
N SER A 176 -1.56 -22.44 20.29
CA SER A 176 -2.92 -21.98 19.97
C SER A 176 -3.05 -21.52 18.53
N HIS A 177 -4.24 -21.69 17.97
CA HIS A 177 -4.66 -20.97 16.77
C HIS A 177 -5.68 -19.91 17.16
N SER A 178 -5.67 -18.76 16.48
CA SER A 178 -6.67 -17.71 16.68
C SER A 178 -7.18 -17.18 15.36
N ALA A 179 -8.47 -16.86 15.33
CA ALA A 179 -9.12 -16.19 14.20
C ALA A 179 -9.93 -14.99 14.71
N LEU A 180 -9.88 -13.91 13.95
CA LEU A 180 -10.73 -12.73 14.14
C LEU A 180 -11.57 -12.54 12.89
N TYR A 181 -12.87 -12.32 13.09
CA TYR A 181 -13.81 -11.96 12.04
C TYR A 181 -14.44 -10.62 12.41
N TYR A 182 -14.26 -9.60 11.59
CA TYR A 182 -14.79 -8.26 11.85
C TYR A 182 -15.64 -7.75 10.71
N GLU A 183 -16.84 -7.31 11.04
CA GLU A 183 -17.78 -6.64 10.14
C GLU A 183 -17.94 -5.15 10.58
N PRO A 184 -17.10 -4.22 10.07
CA PRO A 184 -17.04 -2.84 10.57
C PRO A 184 -18.38 -2.12 10.57
N MET A 185 -19.11 -2.20 9.47
CA MET A 185 -20.41 -1.52 9.31
C MET A 185 -21.50 -2.05 10.25
N LYS A 186 -21.34 -3.28 10.76
CA LYS A 186 -22.23 -3.88 11.76
C LYS A 186 -21.69 -3.71 13.18
N GLY A 187 -20.40 -3.38 13.33
CA GLY A 187 -19.69 -3.35 14.62
C GLY A 187 -19.61 -4.73 15.27
N LYS A 188 -19.60 -5.81 14.46
CA LYS A 188 -19.62 -7.17 14.96
C LYS A 188 -18.22 -7.78 14.88
N VAL A 189 -17.72 -8.21 16.02
CA VAL A 189 -16.44 -8.95 16.13
C VAL A 189 -16.72 -10.36 16.64
N THR A 190 -16.09 -11.34 16.03
CA THR A 190 -16.03 -12.73 16.54
C THR A 190 -14.56 -13.11 16.66
N LEU A 191 -14.16 -13.56 17.83
CA LEU A 191 -12.86 -14.14 18.12
C LEU A 191 -13.01 -15.62 18.33
N GLU A 192 -12.17 -16.41 17.71
CA GLU A 192 -12.06 -17.86 17.93
C GLU A 192 -10.63 -18.19 18.38
N THR A 193 -10.50 -18.98 19.41
CA THR A 193 -9.22 -19.48 19.91
C THR A 193 -9.30 -20.98 20.04
N VAL A 194 -8.31 -21.70 19.52
CA VAL A 194 -8.19 -23.15 19.61
C VAL A 194 -6.93 -23.49 20.40
N ASN A 195 -7.06 -24.23 21.49
CA ASN A 195 -5.90 -24.73 22.23
C ASN A 195 -5.36 -25.98 21.51
N THR A 196 -4.19 -25.88 20.91
CA THR A 196 -3.54 -26.97 20.18
C THR A 196 -2.60 -27.80 21.05
N MET A 197 -2.46 -27.46 22.34
CA MET A 197 -1.68 -28.26 23.31
C MET A 197 -2.44 -29.45 23.85
N GLU A 198 -3.75 -29.49 23.68
CA GLU A 198 -4.61 -30.58 24.08
C GLU A 198 -5.04 -31.42 22.87
N GLU A 199 -5.07 -32.75 23.02
CA GLU A 199 -5.45 -33.69 21.94
C GLU A 199 -6.88 -33.42 21.41
N ALA A 200 -7.79 -32.99 22.29
CA ALA A 200 -9.17 -32.65 21.93
C ALA A 200 -9.28 -31.27 21.21
N MET A 201 -8.21 -30.50 21.15
CA MET A 201 -8.17 -29.15 20.56
C MET A 201 -9.39 -28.29 20.94
N PRO A 202 -9.67 -28.05 22.22
CA PRO A 202 -10.84 -27.28 22.60
C PRO A 202 -10.81 -25.88 22.04
N SER A 203 -11.97 -25.41 21.59
CA SER A 203 -12.12 -24.06 21.00
C SER A 203 -13.04 -23.19 21.86
N GLU A 204 -12.72 -21.91 21.91
CA GLU A 204 -13.54 -20.87 22.53
C GLU A 204 -13.93 -19.83 21.47
N THR A 205 -15.20 -19.38 21.53
CA THR A 205 -15.71 -18.32 20.65
C THR A 205 -16.24 -17.16 21.48
N LYS A 206 -15.66 -15.98 21.35
CA LYS A 206 -16.11 -14.72 21.95
C LYS A 206 -16.75 -13.85 20.89
N LYS A 207 -17.99 -13.38 21.11
CA LYS A 207 -18.69 -12.43 20.24
C LYS A 207 -18.82 -11.10 20.95
N VAL A 208 -18.35 -10.01 20.30
CA VAL A 208 -18.35 -8.68 20.87
C VAL A 208 -19.02 -7.70 19.91
N GLN A 209 -19.83 -6.79 20.47
CA GLN A 209 -20.39 -5.68 19.72
C GLN A 209 -19.53 -4.45 20.01
N VAL A 210 -18.91 -3.90 18.96
CA VAL A 210 -18.14 -2.66 19.01
C VAL A 210 -18.89 -1.54 18.29
N LYS A 211 -18.36 -0.32 18.30
CA LYS A 211 -18.89 0.80 17.52
C LYS A 211 -18.87 0.45 16.04
N LYS A 212 -19.97 0.80 15.35
CA LYS A 212 -20.04 0.70 13.89
C LYS A 212 -19.13 1.74 13.26
N GLU A 213 -18.33 1.32 12.30
CA GLU A 213 -17.37 2.18 11.60
C GLU A 213 -17.48 2.02 10.09
N ARG A 214 -17.11 3.07 9.39
CA ARG A 214 -17.09 3.10 7.92
C ARG A 214 -15.69 3.50 7.48
N PHE A 215 -14.93 2.52 7.02
CA PHE A 215 -13.59 2.71 6.50
C PHE A 215 -13.61 2.83 4.98
N LEU A 216 -13.09 3.93 4.46
CA LEU A 216 -12.94 4.16 3.03
C LEU A 216 -11.61 3.58 2.55
N PHE A 217 -11.63 2.97 1.38
CA PHE A 217 -10.49 2.35 0.74
C PHE A 217 -9.26 3.26 0.68
N GLU A 218 -9.47 4.54 0.40
CA GLU A 218 -8.39 5.52 0.21
C GLU A 218 -7.55 5.77 1.47
N ASN A 219 -8.15 5.55 2.65
CA ASN A 219 -7.57 5.98 3.92
C ASN A 219 -7.38 4.84 4.93
N VAL A 220 -7.85 3.64 4.60
CA VAL A 220 -7.81 2.53 5.56
C VAL A 220 -6.50 1.75 5.44
N SER A 221 -5.89 1.47 6.59
CA SER A 221 -4.93 0.39 6.77
C SER A 221 -5.66 -0.79 7.43
N PRO A 222 -5.86 -1.91 6.74
CA PRO A 222 -6.47 -3.09 7.34
C PRO A 222 -5.68 -3.63 8.55
N ASP A 223 -4.35 -3.46 8.58
CA ASP A 223 -3.50 -3.84 9.71
C ASP A 223 -3.80 -3.03 10.95
N ASP A 224 -3.95 -1.70 10.81
CA ASP A 224 -4.30 -0.82 11.92
C ASP A 224 -5.72 -1.13 12.43
N VAL A 225 -6.65 -1.43 11.51
CA VAL A 225 -8.01 -1.83 11.90
C VAL A 225 -8.00 -3.11 12.73
N VAL A 226 -7.25 -4.12 12.31
CA VAL A 226 -7.10 -5.39 13.05
C VAL A 226 -6.50 -5.13 14.44
N THR A 227 -5.39 -4.37 14.51
CA THR A 227 -4.73 -4.03 15.77
C THR A 227 -5.67 -3.29 16.73
N ASN A 228 -6.40 -2.28 16.22
CA ASN A 228 -7.34 -1.51 17.03
C ASN A 228 -8.51 -2.35 17.53
N VAL A 229 -9.01 -3.30 16.72
CA VAL A 229 -10.09 -4.20 17.12
C VAL A 229 -9.62 -5.16 18.20
N TYR A 230 -8.44 -5.77 18.07
CA TYR A 230 -7.87 -6.62 19.13
C TYR A 230 -7.77 -5.86 20.45
N ASN A 231 -7.18 -4.67 20.44
CA ASN A 231 -7.05 -3.83 21.64
C ASN A 231 -8.40 -3.43 22.27
N ALA A 232 -9.48 -3.38 21.49
CA ALA A 232 -10.81 -3.01 21.97
C ALA A 232 -11.61 -4.18 22.56
N VAL A 233 -11.19 -5.44 22.30
CA VAL A 233 -11.95 -6.64 22.69
C VAL A 233 -11.21 -7.56 23.68
N GLU A 234 -9.92 -7.30 23.92
CA GLU A 234 -9.16 -7.90 25.02
C GLU A 234 -9.66 -7.36 26.37
#